data_2f7db7b22a97b26a8353f9208d758603
#
_entry.id   2f7db7b22a97b26a8353f9208d758603
#
_cell.length_a   1.000
_cell.length_b   1.000
_cell.length_c   1.000
_cell.angle_alpha   90.00
_cell.angle_beta   90.00
_cell.angle_gamma   90.00
#
_symmetry.space_group_name_H-M   'P 1'
#
loop_
_entity.id
_entity.type
_entity.pdbx_description
1 polymer ?
#
loop_
_entity_poly.entity_id
_entity_poly.type
_entity_poly.pdbx_seq_one_letter_code
_entity_poly.pdbx_strand_id
1 'polypeptide(L)'
;MIQATRSPIKNTAVSPLLLVLGAAILWSTGGLFIKATSLSAIELSFGRSLLALITIAIVTRHEGFGLNRISAVTSILYAALLILFVLATKITTAANAIFLQYTAPVYVLILEPLFYKEKFRLRDLITVAVCVAGMSLFFVGKLRPQDVDGNLVALASGVCFALFFLLLRHSKARDVNRASSAIYGNLIVVLICAPAFFGAKRKGVSTSDFACIAYLGIVQIGVAYILFTGAMARGLRSLDASIVGYIEPVLNPIWVFLFIGERPSGWAILGGSIIIASVIAHMLIETKLKSGKNNQLDLIPHE
;
A
#
# COMPACT_ATOMS: atom_id res chain seq x y z
N MET A 1 -5.51 19.72 -48.81
CA MET A 1 -4.85 19.37 -47.52
C MET A 1 -5.80 19.79 -46.40
N ILE A 2 -6.57 18.84 -45.89
CA ILE A 2 -7.55 19.08 -44.82
C ILE A 2 -6.85 18.72 -43.51
N GLN A 3 -6.48 19.73 -42.72
CA GLN A 3 -6.02 19.55 -41.36
C GLN A 3 -7.23 19.09 -40.50
N ALA A 4 -7.26 17.83 -40.14
CA ALA A 4 -8.19 17.33 -39.14
C ALA A 4 -7.77 17.90 -37.77
N THR A 5 -8.52 18.88 -37.29
CA THR A 5 -8.47 19.35 -35.90
C THR A 5 -8.84 18.22 -34.98
N ARG A 6 -7.83 17.56 -34.39
CA ARG A 6 -8.05 16.66 -33.27
C ARG A 6 -8.56 17.49 -32.08
N SER A 7 -9.86 17.41 -31.82
CA SER A 7 -10.43 17.87 -30.57
C SER A 7 -9.70 17.20 -29.40
N PRO A 8 -9.31 17.93 -28.34
CA PRO A 8 -8.75 17.30 -27.16
C PRO A 8 -9.83 16.45 -26.52
N ILE A 9 -9.72 15.13 -26.65
CA ILE A 9 -10.48 14.20 -25.83
C ILE A 9 -10.12 14.56 -24.39
N LYS A 10 -11.07 15.17 -23.64
CA LYS A 10 -10.97 15.31 -22.19
C LYS A 10 -10.83 13.91 -21.61
N ASN A 11 -9.58 13.50 -21.42
CA ASN A 11 -9.25 12.25 -20.77
C ASN A 11 -9.68 12.41 -19.30
N THR A 12 -10.86 11.91 -18.96
CA THR A 12 -11.36 11.76 -17.59
C THR A 12 -10.57 10.64 -16.89
N ALA A 13 -9.24 10.76 -16.93
CA ALA A 13 -8.37 9.83 -16.22
C ALA A 13 -8.55 10.05 -14.72
N VAL A 14 -8.99 9.00 -14.03
CA VAL A 14 -9.11 8.99 -12.56
C VAL A 14 -7.84 9.54 -11.92
N SER A 15 -7.99 10.47 -10.96
CA SER A 15 -6.85 11.08 -10.26
C SER A 15 -5.95 10.01 -9.64
N PRO A 16 -4.61 10.14 -9.72
CA PRO A 16 -3.68 9.23 -9.06
C PRO A 16 -3.93 9.08 -7.56
N LEU A 17 -4.33 10.15 -6.87
CA LEU A 17 -4.70 10.10 -5.45
C LEU A 17 -5.92 9.21 -5.19
N LEU A 18 -6.92 9.23 -6.07
CA LEU A 18 -8.10 8.36 -5.96
C LEU A 18 -7.75 6.89 -6.21
N LEU A 19 -6.78 6.60 -7.08
CA LEU A 19 -6.29 5.23 -7.28
C LEU A 19 -5.60 4.69 -6.02
N VAL A 20 -4.79 5.52 -5.35
CA VAL A 20 -4.17 5.15 -4.07
C VAL A 20 -5.21 5.00 -2.98
N LEU A 21 -6.21 5.87 -2.93
CA LEU A 21 -7.32 5.75 -1.98
C LEU A 21 -8.07 4.42 -2.17
N GLY A 22 -8.36 4.05 -3.43
CA GLY A 22 -8.96 2.75 -3.74
C GLY A 22 -8.10 1.57 -3.30
N ALA A 23 -6.78 1.65 -3.52
CA ALA A 23 -5.84 0.64 -3.04
C ALA A 23 -5.83 0.54 -1.51
N ALA A 24 -5.80 1.67 -0.79
CA ALA A 24 -5.80 1.71 0.67
C ALA A 24 -7.10 1.14 1.27
N ILE A 25 -8.25 1.39 0.63
CA ILE A 25 -9.53 0.78 1.02
C ILE A 25 -9.46 -0.75 0.88
N LEU A 26 -8.92 -1.26 -0.22
CA LEU A 26 -8.77 -2.71 -0.41
C LEU A 26 -7.76 -3.31 0.58
N TRP A 27 -6.62 -2.65 0.82
CA TRP A 27 -5.63 -3.12 1.78
C TRP A 27 -6.16 -3.17 3.21
N SER A 28 -7.03 -2.23 3.60
CA SER A 28 -7.60 -2.14 4.95
C SER A 28 -8.35 -3.39 5.40
N THR A 29 -8.82 -4.21 4.46
CA THR A 29 -9.50 -5.48 4.77
C THR A 29 -8.52 -6.61 5.12
N GLY A 30 -7.22 -6.44 4.85
CA GLY A 30 -6.22 -7.49 4.96
C GLY A 30 -6.10 -8.08 6.36
N GLY A 31 -6.04 -7.24 7.39
CA GLY A 31 -5.93 -7.69 8.78
C GLY A 31 -7.06 -8.63 9.21
N LEU A 32 -8.30 -8.30 8.85
CA LEU A 32 -9.47 -9.11 9.13
C LEU A 32 -9.36 -10.50 8.51
N PHE A 33 -9.14 -10.58 7.20
CA PHE A 33 -9.07 -11.86 6.48
C PHE A 33 -7.83 -12.69 6.82
N ILE A 34 -6.68 -12.07 7.13
CA ILE A 34 -5.48 -12.77 7.61
C ILE A 34 -5.75 -13.43 8.96
N LYS A 35 -6.49 -12.78 9.86
CA LYS A 35 -6.86 -13.37 11.16
C LYS A 35 -7.97 -14.41 11.05
N ALA A 36 -8.86 -14.28 10.09
CA ALA A 36 -9.99 -15.20 9.89
C ALA A 36 -9.56 -16.59 9.37
N THR A 37 -8.39 -16.70 8.70
CA THR A 37 -7.91 -18.00 8.20
C THR A 37 -7.17 -18.79 9.25
N SER A 38 -7.34 -20.14 9.21
CA SER A 38 -6.62 -21.11 10.05
C SER A 38 -5.19 -21.39 9.55
N LEU A 39 -4.83 -20.91 8.36
CA LEU A 39 -3.54 -21.15 7.72
C LEU A 39 -2.38 -20.46 8.46
N SER A 40 -1.22 -21.07 8.41
CA SER A 40 0.02 -20.46 8.87
C SER A 40 0.39 -19.24 8.01
N ALA A 41 1.29 -18.38 8.52
CA ALA A 41 1.79 -17.22 7.76
C ALA A 41 2.38 -17.62 6.40
N ILE A 42 3.08 -18.75 6.34
CA ILE A 42 3.75 -19.25 5.12
C ILE A 42 2.73 -19.76 4.11
N GLU A 43 1.78 -20.58 4.54
CA GLU A 43 0.72 -21.12 3.66
C GLU A 43 -0.13 -20.01 3.07
N LEU A 44 -0.50 -19.04 3.91
CA LEU A 44 -1.28 -17.88 3.48
C LEU A 44 -0.47 -16.99 2.50
N SER A 45 0.81 -16.73 2.81
CA SER A 45 1.68 -15.92 1.94
C SER A 45 1.87 -16.59 0.58
N PHE A 46 2.06 -17.92 0.53
CA PHE A 46 2.14 -18.67 -0.71
C PHE A 46 0.87 -18.52 -1.55
N GLY A 47 -0.29 -18.89 -0.98
CA GLY A 47 -1.55 -18.93 -1.72
C GLY A 47 -1.99 -17.56 -2.23
N ARG A 48 -1.97 -16.54 -1.36
CA ARG A 48 -2.39 -15.18 -1.77
C ARG A 48 -1.43 -14.55 -2.77
N SER A 49 -0.09 -14.78 -2.63
CA SER A 49 0.88 -14.22 -3.56
C SER A 49 0.84 -14.91 -4.93
N LEU A 50 0.53 -16.22 -4.98
CA LEU A 50 0.33 -16.92 -6.24
C LEU A 50 -0.86 -16.34 -7.02
N LEU A 51 -1.99 -16.13 -6.36
CA LEU A 51 -3.17 -15.55 -7.01
C LEU A 51 -2.96 -14.07 -7.38
N ALA A 52 -2.26 -13.32 -6.54
CA ALA A 52 -1.89 -11.92 -6.85
C ALA A 52 -0.96 -11.83 -8.05
N LEU A 53 0.08 -12.68 -8.11
CA LEU A 53 0.98 -12.80 -9.25
C LEU A 53 0.20 -13.02 -10.55
N ILE A 54 -0.69 -14.01 -10.56
CA ILE A 54 -1.50 -14.36 -11.75
C ILE A 54 -2.39 -13.18 -12.13
N THR A 55 -3.09 -12.58 -11.17
CA THR A 55 -4.01 -11.45 -11.40
C THR A 55 -3.28 -10.25 -12.00
N ILE A 56 -2.17 -9.84 -11.38
CA ILE A 56 -1.40 -8.67 -11.83
C ILE A 56 -0.78 -8.95 -13.21
N ALA A 57 -0.20 -10.14 -13.41
CA ALA A 57 0.43 -10.51 -14.66
C ALA A 57 -0.58 -10.54 -15.82
N ILE A 58 -1.78 -11.08 -15.61
CA ILE A 58 -2.84 -11.12 -16.64
C ILE A 58 -3.29 -9.69 -17.00
N VAL A 59 -3.55 -8.84 -16.01
CA VAL A 59 -4.08 -7.49 -16.25
C VAL A 59 -3.05 -6.58 -16.90
N THR A 60 -1.77 -6.70 -16.53
CA THR A 60 -0.71 -5.84 -17.06
C THR A 60 0.12 -6.47 -18.17
N ARG A 61 -0.28 -7.63 -18.69
CA ARG A 61 0.46 -8.39 -19.72
C ARG A 61 0.86 -7.58 -20.96
N HIS A 62 0.04 -6.62 -21.34
CA HIS A 62 0.27 -5.76 -22.50
C HIS A 62 1.46 -4.80 -22.31
N GLU A 63 1.92 -4.58 -21.08
CA GLU A 63 3.13 -3.80 -20.76
C GLU A 63 4.42 -4.65 -20.79
N GLY A 64 4.30 -5.98 -21.07
CA GLY A 64 5.41 -6.92 -21.05
C GLY A 64 5.83 -7.34 -19.64
N PHE A 65 6.90 -8.10 -19.54
CA PHE A 65 7.45 -8.65 -18.28
C PHE A 65 8.91 -8.23 -18.07
N GLY A 66 9.25 -7.01 -18.51
CA GLY A 66 10.61 -6.48 -18.35
C GLY A 66 11.03 -6.37 -16.89
N LEU A 67 12.31 -6.60 -16.62
CA LEU A 67 12.94 -6.46 -15.31
C LEU A 67 14.25 -5.69 -15.47
N ASN A 68 14.46 -4.65 -14.67
CA ASN A 68 15.71 -3.93 -14.57
C ASN A 68 16.23 -3.92 -13.11
N ARG A 69 17.40 -3.38 -12.87
CA ARG A 69 18.03 -3.40 -11.53
C ARG A 69 17.14 -2.73 -10.47
N ILE A 70 16.48 -1.63 -10.82
CA ILE A 70 15.62 -0.90 -9.87
C ILE A 70 14.39 -1.73 -9.56
N SER A 71 13.68 -2.24 -10.59
CA SER A 71 12.51 -3.08 -10.37
C SER A 71 12.84 -4.39 -9.66
N ALA A 72 14.04 -4.96 -9.88
CA ALA A 72 14.52 -6.14 -9.14
C ALA A 72 14.68 -5.85 -7.62
N VAL A 73 15.36 -4.77 -7.27
CA VAL A 73 15.51 -4.36 -5.86
C VAL A 73 14.15 -4.06 -5.25
N THR A 74 13.30 -3.34 -5.99
CA THR A 74 11.94 -3.02 -5.54
C THR A 74 11.08 -4.28 -5.35
N SER A 75 11.28 -5.32 -6.17
CA SER A 75 10.62 -6.64 -6.02
C SER A 75 11.03 -7.34 -4.74
N ILE A 76 12.32 -7.28 -4.39
CA ILE A 76 12.84 -7.86 -3.13
C ILE A 76 12.22 -7.15 -1.93
N LEU A 77 12.19 -5.81 -1.94
CA LEU A 77 11.57 -5.02 -0.88
C LEU A 77 10.07 -5.30 -0.76
N TYR A 78 9.39 -5.45 -1.89
CA TYR A 78 7.98 -5.82 -1.93
C TYR A 78 7.74 -7.23 -1.33
N ALA A 79 8.56 -8.21 -1.70
CA ALA A 79 8.47 -9.55 -1.14
C ALA A 79 8.71 -9.54 0.38
N ALA A 80 9.73 -8.82 0.83
CA ALA A 80 10.05 -8.66 2.24
C ALA A 80 8.88 -8.02 3.01
N LEU A 81 8.33 -6.89 2.52
CA LEU A 81 7.21 -6.24 3.18
C LEU A 81 5.99 -7.16 3.30
N LEU A 82 5.68 -7.97 2.28
CA LEU A 82 4.54 -8.89 2.32
C LEU A 82 4.72 -10.03 3.33
N ILE A 83 5.90 -10.66 3.35
CA ILE A 83 6.22 -11.75 4.28
C ILE A 83 6.23 -11.21 5.72
N LEU A 84 6.95 -10.12 5.95
CA LEU A 84 7.08 -9.51 7.28
C LEU A 84 5.72 -9.05 7.82
N PHE A 85 4.86 -8.46 6.97
CA PHE A 85 3.53 -8.04 7.39
C PHE A 85 2.64 -9.20 7.81
N VAL A 86 2.60 -10.29 7.02
CA VAL A 86 1.81 -11.47 7.39
C VAL A 86 2.37 -12.11 8.66
N LEU A 87 3.68 -12.24 8.76
CA LEU A 87 4.34 -12.78 9.94
C LEU A 87 4.00 -11.93 11.17
N ALA A 88 4.20 -10.61 11.11
CA ALA A 88 3.83 -9.70 12.18
C ALA A 88 2.36 -9.86 12.59
N THR A 89 1.43 -9.89 11.62
CA THR A 89 0.00 -10.05 11.90
C THR A 89 -0.33 -11.37 12.60
N LYS A 90 0.45 -12.43 12.37
CA LYS A 90 0.27 -13.74 13.02
C LYS A 90 0.87 -13.82 14.44
N ILE A 91 1.99 -13.12 14.70
CA ILE A 91 2.71 -13.20 15.99
C ILE A 91 2.41 -12.01 16.93
N THR A 92 1.75 -10.93 16.44
CA THR A 92 1.19 -9.87 17.28
C THR A 92 -0.28 -9.64 16.93
N THR A 93 -0.85 -8.48 17.26
CA THR A 93 -2.20 -8.11 16.84
C THR A 93 -2.21 -7.52 15.44
N ALA A 94 -3.29 -7.70 14.68
CA ALA A 94 -3.43 -7.06 13.37
C ALA A 94 -3.30 -5.52 13.48
N ALA A 95 -3.83 -4.94 14.57
CA ALA A 95 -3.72 -3.52 14.84
C ALA A 95 -2.25 -3.08 15.02
N ASN A 96 -1.45 -3.80 15.84
CA ASN A 96 -0.03 -3.50 16.03
C ASN A 96 0.75 -3.62 14.71
N ALA A 97 0.51 -4.71 13.95
CA ALA A 97 1.19 -4.94 12.68
C ALA A 97 0.92 -3.80 11.69
N ILE A 98 -0.34 -3.38 11.53
CA ILE A 98 -0.72 -2.28 10.64
C ILE A 98 -0.13 -0.96 11.12
N PHE A 99 -0.27 -0.63 12.41
CA PHE A 99 0.24 0.62 12.97
C PHE A 99 1.74 0.79 12.74
N LEU A 100 2.52 -0.22 13.10
CA LEU A 100 3.98 -0.16 13.02
C LEU A 100 4.46 -0.19 11.56
N GLN A 101 3.76 -0.86 10.66
CA GLN A 101 4.02 -0.75 9.23
C GLN A 101 3.75 0.67 8.71
N TYR A 102 2.71 1.34 9.25
CA TYR A 102 2.38 2.74 8.90
C TYR A 102 3.27 3.80 9.57
N THR A 103 4.40 3.40 10.15
CA THR A 103 5.55 4.30 10.33
C THR A 103 6.25 4.62 8.99
N ALA A 104 5.95 3.88 7.91
CA ALA A 104 6.49 4.09 6.58
C ALA A 104 6.45 5.56 6.08
N PRO A 105 5.36 6.33 6.22
CA PRO A 105 5.35 7.74 5.82
C PRO A 105 6.38 8.61 6.54
N VAL A 106 6.76 8.28 7.78
CA VAL A 106 7.83 8.98 8.52
C VAL A 106 9.17 8.76 7.82
N TYR A 107 9.46 7.51 7.43
CA TYR A 107 10.69 7.20 6.67
C TYR A 107 10.67 7.85 5.29
N VAL A 108 9.53 7.82 4.59
CA VAL A 108 9.38 8.49 3.28
C VAL A 108 9.60 10.00 3.41
N LEU A 109 9.03 10.65 4.43
CA LEU A 109 9.19 12.08 4.69
C LEU A 109 10.66 12.49 4.83
N ILE A 110 11.47 11.65 5.49
CA ILE A 110 12.90 11.89 5.70
C ILE A 110 13.72 11.55 4.44
N LEU A 111 13.41 10.43 3.78
CA LEU A 111 14.23 9.89 2.69
C LEU A 111 13.88 10.50 1.33
N GLU A 112 12.64 10.89 1.05
CA GLU A 112 12.22 11.43 -0.25
C GLU A 112 13.03 12.67 -0.66
N PRO A 113 13.27 13.67 0.22
CA PRO A 113 14.14 14.80 -0.10
C PRO A 113 15.58 14.40 -0.46
N LEU A 114 16.12 13.37 0.20
CA LEU A 114 17.47 12.87 -0.04
C LEU A 114 17.57 12.14 -1.39
N PHE A 115 16.59 11.31 -1.73
CA PHE A 115 16.55 10.53 -2.97
C PHE A 115 16.26 11.39 -4.21
N TYR A 116 15.35 12.37 -4.09
CA TYR A 116 14.82 13.14 -5.22
C TYR A 116 15.19 14.61 -5.19
N LYS A 117 16.01 15.05 -4.22
CA LYS A 117 16.43 16.46 -4.04
C LYS A 117 15.23 17.42 -3.98
N GLU A 118 14.11 16.96 -3.49
CA GLU A 118 12.91 17.75 -3.31
C GLU A 118 13.00 18.62 -2.06
N LYS A 119 12.34 19.78 -2.09
CA LYS A 119 12.30 20.64 -0.91
C LYS A 119 11.40 20.02 0.16
N PHE A 120 11.91 19.95 1.38
CA PHE A 120 11.14 19.62 2.55
C PHE A 120 10.00 20.64 2.73
N ARG A 121 8.79 20.15 2.95
CA ARG A 121 7.61 21.00 3.13
C ARG A 121 7.08 20.84 4.55
N LEU A 122 7.06 21.93 5.30
CA LEU A 122 6.57 21.92 6.68
C LEU A 122 5.15 21.35 6.82
N ARG A 123 4.29 21.58 5.83
CA ARG A 123 2.92 21.04 5.80
C ARG A 123 2.92 19.50 5.76
N ASP A 124 3.85 18.88 5.04
CA ASP A 124 3.96 17.42 4.94
C ASP A 124 4.37 16.84 6.32
N LEU A 125 5.32 17.51 7.01
CA LEU A 125 5.70 17.17 8.37
C LEU A 125 4.50 17.27 9.33
N ILE A 126 3.74 18.37 9.27
CA ILE A 126 2.56 18.56 10.12
C ILE A 126 1.54 17.46 9.84
N THR A 127 1.25 17.17 8.58
CA THR A 127 0.30 16.11 8.20
C THR A 127 0.72 14.75 8.75
N VAL A 128 1.99 14.35 8.54
CA VAL A 128 2.52 13.08 9.04
C VAL A 128 2.49 13.04 10.56
N ALA A 129 2.90 14.11 11.24
CA ALA A 129 2.88 14.19 12.71
C ALA A 129 1.46 14.06 13.28
N VAL A 130 0.48 14.74 12.67
CA VAL A 130 -0.94 14.66 13.07
C VAL A 130 -1.48 13.25 12.84
N CYS A 131 -1.16 12.61 11.70
CA CYS A 131 -1.58 11.23 11.43
C CYS A 131 -0.95 10.25 12.42
N VAL A 132 0.34 10.37 12.74
CA VAL A 132 1.03 9.53 13.75
C VAL A 132 0.41 9.73 15.12
N ALA A 133 0.14 10.97 15.53
CA ALA A 133 -0.55 11.26 16.79
C ALA A 133 -1.96 10.64 16.81
N GLY A 134 -2.74 10.79 15.74
CA GLY A 134 -4.05 10.15 15.61
C GLY A 134 -3.96 8.63 15.70
N MET A 135 -2.98 8.01 15.03
CA MET A 135 -2.75 6.57 15.13
C MET A 135 -2.36 6.11 16.53
N SER A 136 -1.57 6.89 17.27
CA SER A 136 -1.17 6.55 18.63
C SER A 136 -2.37 6.41 19.56
N LEU A 137 -3.47 7.11 19.31
CA LEU A 137 -4.71 6.99 20.10
C LEU A 137 -5.36 5.61 19.99
N PHE A 138 -5.16 4.86 18.92
CA PHE A 138 -5.66 3.49 18.80
C PHE A 138 -5.04 2.52 19.81
N PHE A 139 -3.90 2.89 20.40
CA PHE A 139 -3.10 2.06 21.30
C PHE A 139 -3.28 2.40 22.77
N VAL A 140 -4.05 3.43 23.09
CA VAL A 140 -4.31 3.79 24.48
C VAL A 140 -4.91 2.59 25.22
N GLY A 141 -4.16 2.06 26.19
CA GLY A 141 -4.54 0.89 26.98
C GLY A 141 -4.40 -0.47 26.31
N LYS A 142 -3.79 -0.57 25.11
CA LYS A 142 -3.70 -1.83 24.33
C LYS A 142 -2.29 -2.39 24.13
N LEU A 143 -1.25 -1.64 24.49
CA LEU A 143 0.14 -2.10 24.35
C LEU A 143 0.46 -3.21 25.36
N ARG A 144 1.00 -4.32 24.88
CA ARG A 144 1.42 -5.48 25.70
C ARG A 144 2.93 -5.69 25.54
N PRO A 145 3.69 -5.84 26.65
CA PRO A 145 5.15 -6.06 26.58
C PRO A 145 5.56 -7.33 25.84
N GLN A 146 4.71 -8.35 25.79
CA GLN A 146 5.02 -9.63 25.13
C GLN A 146 5.00 -9.59 23.59
N ASP A 147 4.58 -8.48 22.99
CA ASP A 147 4.45 -8.36 21.54
C ASP A 147 5.73 -7.81 20.84
N VAL A 148 6.88 -7.78 21.54
CA VAL A 148 8.12 -7.14 21.06
C VAL A 148 8.58 -7.68 19.71
N ASP A 149 8.68 -9.01 19.56
CA ASP A 149 9.16 -9.63 18.32
C ASP A 149 8.25 -9.30 17.14
N GLY A 150 6.93 -9.41 17.33
CA GLY A 150 5.94 -9.04 16.31
C GLY A 150 5.99 -7.56 15.94
N ASN A 151 6.24 -6.70 16.92
CA ASN A 151 6.36 -5.27 16.72
C ASN A 151 7.64 -4.92 15.93
N LEU A 152 8.77 -5.57 16.20
CA LEU A 152 10.01 -5.39 15.44
C LEU A 152 9.86 -5.84 13.99
N VAL A 153 9.21 -6.98 13.76
CA VAL A 153 8.89 -7.49 12.41
C VAL A 153 7.99 -6.52 11.65
N ALA A 154 7.00 -5.94 12.33
CA ALA A 154 6.10 -4.94 11.74
C ALA A 154 6.84 -3.65 11.38
N LEU A 155 7.75 -3.16 12.24
CA LEU A 155 8.60 -2.00 11.93
C LEU A 155 9.50 -2.27 10.71
N ALA A 156 10.13 -3.45 10.65
CA ALA A 156 10.94 -3.84 9.49
C ALA A 156 10.10 -3.87 8.20
N SER A 157 8.86 -4.35 8.27
CA SER A 157 7.90 -4.26 7.15
C SER A 157 7.65 -2.80 6.75
N GLY A 158 7.50 -1.89 7.72
CA GLY A 158 7.33 -0.44 7.47
C GLY A 158 8.51 0.18 6.74
N VAL A 159 9.74 -0.18 7.11
CA VAL A 159 10.95 0.27 6.40
C VAL A 159 10.96 -0.24 4.96
N CYS A 160 10.69 -1.53 4.75
CA CYS A 160 10.59 -2.11 3.40
C CYS A 160 9.50 -1.41 2.57
N PHE A 161 8.37 -1.07 3.19
CA PHE A 161 7.27 -0.38 2.53
C PHE A 161 7.66 1.05 2.11
N ALA A 162 8.35 1.79 2.97
CA ALA A 162 8.86 3.13 2.63
C ALA A 162 9.83 3.10 1.45
N LEU A 163 10.81 2.19 1.48
CA LEU A 163 11.77 2.03 0.39
C LEU A 163 11.09 1.57 -0.91
N PHE A 164 10.10 0.70 -0.82
CA PHE A 164 9.26 0.30 -1.96
C PHE A 164 8.56 1.50 -2.60
N PHE A 165 7.90 2.37 -1.80
CA PHE A 165 7.28 3.61 -2.30
C PHE A 165 8.29 4.50 -3.03
N LEU A 166 9.45 4.71 -2.41
CA LEU A 166 10.51 5.55 -2.99
C LEU A 166 10.98 4.99 -4.32
N LEU A 167 11.37 3.72 -4.37
CA LEU A 167 11.94 3.13 -5.58
C LEU A 167 10.93 2.99 -6.73
N LEU A 168 9.64 2.79 -6.45
CA LEU A 168 8.60 2.80 -7.49
C LEU A 168 8.50 4.14 -8.22
N ARG A 169 8.85 5.24 -7.57
CA ARG A 169 8.87 6.57 -8.19
C ARG A 169 10.08 6.78 -9.10
N HIS A 170 11.12 5.98 -8.96
CA HIS A 170 12.36 6.14 -9.72
C HIS A 170 12.09 6.06 -11.24
N SER A 171 12.75 6.94 -12.03
CA SER A 171 12.54 7.00 -13.49
C SER A 171 12.71 5.63 -14.17
N LYS A 172 13.78 4.92 -13.85
CA LYS A 172 14.04 3.58 -14.40
C LYS A 172 12.99 2.52 -14.01
N ALA A 173 12.21 2.72 -12.96
CA ALA A 173 11.11 1.82 -12.62
C ALA A 173 9.98 1.90 -13.66
N ARG A 174 9.91 3.00 -14.43
CA ARG A 174 8.91 3.23 -15.49
C ARG A 174 9.35 2.72 -16.86
N ASP A 175 10.62 2.32 -17.02
CA ASP A 175 11.16 1.78 -18.28
C ASP A 175 10.70 0.34 -18.54
N VAL A 176 10.04 -0.28 -17.56
CA VAL A 176 9.48 -1.63 -17.62
C VAL A 176 7.99 -1.58 -17.27
N ASN A 177 7.33 -2.74 -17.27
CA ASN A 177 5.95 -2.84 -16.79
C ASN A 177 5.81 -2.18 -15.42
N ARG A 178 4.85 -1.26 -15.29
CA ARG A 178 4.59 -0.50 -14.04
C ARG A 178 4.39 -1.39 -12.82
N ALA A 179 3.90 -2.61 -13.01
CA ALA A 179 3.66 -3.59 -11.97
C ALA A 179 4.77 -4.64 -11.83
N SER A 180 5.90 -4.52 -12.57
CA SER A 180 7.01 -5.49 -12.51
C SER A 180 7.43 -5.81 -11.08
N SER A 181 7.55 -4.79 -10.22
CA SER A 181 7.95 -4.99 -8.82
C SER A 181 6.94 -5.84 -8.04
N ALA A 182 5.65 -5.67 -8.30
CA ALA A 182 4.61 -6.48 -7.67
C ALA A 182 4.55 -7.90 -8.28
N ILE A 183 4.73 -8.05 -9.60
CA ILE A 183 4.77 -9.35 -10.27
C ILE A 183 5.93 -10.19 -9.72
N TYR A 184 7.16 -9.68 -9.85
CA TYR A 184 8.35 -10.43 -9.43
C TYR A 184 8.46 -10.54 -7.91
N GLY A 185 7.97 -9.56 -7.15
CA GLY A 185 7.93 -9.65 -5.70
C GLY A 185 6.98 -10.74 -5.21
N ASN A 186 5.76 -10.86 -5.79
CA ASN A 186 4.89 -12.00 -5.49
C ASN A 186 5.50 -13.34 -5.92
N LEU A 187 6.21 -13.38 -7.06
CA LEU A 187 6.95 -14.57 -7.49
C LEU A 187 8.02 -14.96 -6.45
N ILE A 188 8.80 -14.00 -5.94
CA ILE A 188 9.79 -14.24 -4.88
C ILE A 188 9.11 -14.82 -3.63
N VAL A 189 7.97 -14.26 -3.18
CA VAL A 189 7.21 -14.80 -2.04
C VAL A 189 6.79 -16.25 -2.30
N VAL A 190 6.25 -16.55 -3.48
CA VAL A 190 5.84 -17.91 -3.88
C VAL A 190 7.05 -18.85 -3.81
N LEU A 191 8.19 -18.49 -4.38
CA LEU A 191 9.39 -19.32 -4.38
C LEU A 191 9.95 -19.56 -2.98
N ILE A 192 9.98 -18.53 -2.12
CA ILE A 192 10.46 -18.65 -0.73
C ILE A 192 9.52 -19.52 0.11
N CYS A 193 8.21 -19.38 -0.08
CA CYS A 193 7.22 -20.11 0.72
C CYS A 193 6.94 -21.52 0.19
N ALA A 194 7.24 -21.83 -1.07
CA ALA A 194 6.94 -23.10 -1.71
C ALA A 194 7.53 -24.32 -0.97
N PRO A 195 8.82 -24.37 -0.55
CA PRO A 195 9.37 -25.55 0.12
C PRO A 195 8.62 -25.89 1.41
N ALA A 196 8.32 -24.88 2.24
CA ALA A 196 7.58 -25.06 3.47
C ALA A 196 6.09 -25.40 3.20
N PHE A 197 5.51 -24.82 2.16
CA PHE A 197 4.15 -25.12 1.74
C PHE A 197 3.98 -26.56 1.28
N PHE A 198 4.88 -27.11 0.49
CA PHE A 198 4.82 -28.50 0.00
C PHE A 198 5.37 -29.53 0.99
N GLY A 199 6.27 -29.13 1.89
CA GLY A 199 6.89 -30.01 2.91
C GLY A 199 6.03 -30.22 4.17
N ALA A 200 5.06 -29.37 4.43
CA ALA A 200 4.22 -29.47 5.63
C ALA A 200 3.20 -30.63 5.52
N LYS A 201 3.03 -31.43 6.60
CA LYS A 201 1.87 -32.32 6.74
C LYS A 201 0.62 -31.47 6.90
N ARG A 202 -0.18 -31.35 5.84
CA ARG A 202 -1.35 -30.47 5.82
C ARG A 202 -2.52 -31.04 6.62
N LYS A 203 -3.09 -30.23 7.49
CA LYS A 203 -4.52 -30.29 7.76
C LYS A 203 -5.21 -29.72 6.52
N GLY A 204 -6.22 -30.40 5.98
CA GLY A 204 -6.88 -29.96 4.74
C GLY A 204 -7.25 -28.48 4.78
N VAL A 205 -7.09 -27.78 3.65
CA VAL A 205 -7.52 -26.38 3.50
C VAL A 205 -9.04 -26.35 3.49
N SER A 206 -9.66 -25.60 4.38
CA SER A 206 -11.11 -25.45 4.43
C SER A 206 -11.62 -24.58 3.27
N THR A 207 -12.90 -24.69 2.93
CA THR A 207 -13.52 -23.82 1.91
C THR A 207 -13.41 -22.33 2.29
N SER A 208 -13.51 -22.01 3.57
CA SER A 208 -13.33 -20.64 4.08
C SER A 208 -11.90 -20.14 3.93
N ASP A 209 -10.89 -20.99 4.18
CA ASP A 209 -9.49 -20.63 3.96
C ASP A 209 -9.22 -20.36 2.49
N PHE A 210 -9.77 -21.18 1.59
CA PHE A 210 -9.65 -20.96 0.14
C PHE A 210 -10.29 -19.64 -0.29
N ALA A 211 -11.49 -19.31 0.21
CA ALA A 211 -12.14 -18.05 -0.06
C ALA A 211 -11.32 -16.85 0.44
N CYS A 212 -10.72 -16.97 1.64
CA CYS A 212 -9.80 -15.94 2.17
C CYS A 212 -8.57 -15.77 1.28
N ILE A 213 -7.92 -16.85 0.85
CA ILE A 213 -6.77 -16.80 -0.08
C ILE A 213 -7.18 -16.12 -1.40
N ALA A 214 -8.32 -16.51 -1.98
CA ALA A 214 -8.80 -15.96 -3.23
C ALA A 214 -9.05 -14.44 -3.12
N TYR A 215 -9.76 -14.02 -2.08
CA TYR A 215 -10.01 -12.60 -1.84
C TYR A 215 -8.70 -11.83 -1.59
N LEU A 216 -7.84 -12.31 -0.70
CA LEU A 216 -6.59 -11.65 -0.35
C LEU A 216 -5.61 -11.59 -1.54
N GLY A 217 -5.57 -12.64 -2.38
CA GLY A 217 -4.70 -12.68 -3.55
C GLY A 217 -5.23 -11.84 -4.70
N ILE A 218 -6.47 -12.05 -5.11
CA ILE A 218 -7.03 -11.41 -6.31
C ILE A 218 -7.37 -9.94 -6.03
N VAL A 219 -8.10 -9.68 -4.96
CA VAL A 219 -8.67 -8.35 -4.69
C VAL A 219 -7.73 -7.50 -3.84
N GLN A 220 -7.40 -7.97 -2.64
CA GLN A 220 -6.68 -7.20 -1.62
C GLN A 220 -5.22 -6.91 -2.04
N ILE A 221 -4.55 -7.84 -2.74
CA ILE A 221 -3.22 -7.60 -3.30
C ILE A 221 -3.34 -7.29 -4.80
N GLY A 222 -3.93 -8.18 -5.59
CA GLY A 222 -3.93 -8.09 -7.05
C GLY A 222 -4.49 -6.76 -7.55
N VAL A 223 -5.77 -6.50 -7.32
CA VAL A 223 -6.42 -5.26 -7.78
C VAL A 223 -5.82 -4.04 -7.09
N ALA A 224 -5.56 -4.09 -5.78
CA ALA A 224 -5.02 -2.95 -5.05
C ALA A 224 -3.65 -2.51 -5.58
N TYR A 225 -2.72 -3.45 -5.85
CA TYR A 225 -1.41 -3.09 -6.40
C TYR A 225 -1.46 -2.66 -7.88
N ILE A 226 -2.44 -3.12 -8.66
CA ILE A 226 -2.68 -2.57 -10.01
C ILE A 226 -3.07 -1.09 -9.92
N LEU A 227 -3.97 -0.73 -9.01
CA LEU A 227 -4.35 0.65 -8.77
C LEU A 227 -3.16 1.48 -8.28
N PHE A 228 -2.46 0.98 -7.28
CA PHE A 228 -1.33 1.67 -6.64
C PHE A 228 -0.17 1.89 -7.62
N THR A 229 0.30 0.86 -8.30
CA THR A 229 1.39 0.98 -9.27
C THR A 229 0.98 1.85 -10.47
N GLY A 230 -0.29 1.81 -10.86
CA GLY A 230 -0.85 2.72 -11.85
C GLY A 230 -0.80 4.19 -11.44
N ALA A 231 -1.05 4.51 -10.15
CA ALA A 231 -0.90 5.84 -9.60
C ALA A 231 0.56 6.31 -9.57
N MET A 232 1.46 5.45 -9.10
CA MET A 232 2.89 5.73 -9.01
C MET A 232 3.52 5.95 -10.40
N ALA A 233 3.13 5.16 -11.39
CA ALA A 233 3.57 5.31 -12.78
C ALA A 233 3.16 6.67 -13.39
N ARG A 234 2.07 7.29 -12.90
CA ARG A 234 1.63 8.63 -13.29
C ARG A 234 2.39 9.76 -12.56
N GLY A 235 3.46 9.45 -11.82
CA GLY A 235 4.34 10.42 -11.18
C GLY A 235 3.82 10.97 -9.86
N LEU A 236 2.93 10.25 -9.16
CA LEU A 236 2.53 10.63 -7.82
C LEU A 236 3.75 10.61 -6.88
N ARG A 237 3.85 11.61 -5.99
CA ARG A 237 4.91 11.63 -4.97
C ARG A 237 4.73 10.47 -4.00
N SER A 238 5.86 9.86 -3.59
CA SER A 238 5.85 8.75 -2.65
C SER A 238 5.22 9.15 -1.31
N LEU A 239 5.51 10.36 -0.85
CA LEU A 239 4.94 10.88 0.39
C LEU A 239 3.42 11.09 0.28
N ASP A 240 2.91 11.68 -0.82
CA ASP A 240 1.47 11.85 -1.01
C ASP A 240 0.74 10.50 -1.01
N ALA A 241 1.32 9.51 -1.71
CA ALA A 241 0.78 8.14 -1.72
C ALA A 241 0.78 7.51 -0.32
N SER A 242 1.85 7.69 0.46
CA SER A 242 1.96 7.13 1.81
C SER A 242 1.03 7.82 2.81
N ILE A 243 0.79 9.14 2.68
CA ILE A 243 -0.17 9.86 3.52
C ILE A 243 -1.60 9.39 3.24
N VAL A 244 -1.99 9.23 1.97
CA VAL A 244 -3.32 8.68 1.63
C VAL A 244 -3.47 7.26 2.18
N GLY A 245 -2.39 6.50 2.24
CA GLY A 245 -2.35 5.17 2.84
C GLY A 245 -2.81 5.14 4.31
N TYR A 246 -2.69 6.22 5.08
CA TYR A 246 -3.19 6.28 6.47
C TYR A 246 -4.71 6.02 6.61
N ILE A 247 -5.46 6.00 5.52
CA ILE A 247 -6.85 5.54 5.51
C ILE A 247 -6.97 4.05 5.88
N GLU A 248 -5.99 3.23 5.52
CA GLU A 248 -6.00 1.78 5.80
C GLU A 248 -6.16 1.46 7.30
N PRO A 249 -5.29 1.95 8.21
CA PRO A 249 -5.43 1.66 9.63
C PRO A 249 -6.71 2.21 10.26
N VAL A 250 -7.32 3.24 9.68
CA VAL A 250 -8.60 3.79 10.15
C VAL A 250 -9.77 2.90 9.74
N LEU A 251 -9.77 2.38 8.53
CA LEU A 251 -10.84 1.51 8.04
C LEU A 251 -10.81 0.11 8.68
N ASN A 252 -9.64 -0.36 9.14
CA ASN A 252 -9.52 -1.70 9.71
C ASN A 252 -10.48 -1.95 10.91
N PRO A 253 -10.54 -1.09 11.96
CA PRO A 253 -11.51 -1.25 13.03
C PRO A 253 -12.97 -1.17 12.56
N ILE A 254 -13.25 -0.46 11.47
CA ILE A 254 -14.60 -0.37 10.90
C ILE A 254 -15.01 -1.74 10.36
N TRP A 255 -14.11 -2.42 9.62
CA TRP A 255 -14.39 -3.78 9.14
C TRP A 255 -14.57 -4.77 10.28
N VAL A 256 -13.73 -4.69 11.32
CA VAL A 256 -13.85 -5.54 12.52
C VAL A 256 -15.20 -5.31 13.20
N PHE A 257 -15.66 -4.07 13.32
CA PHE A 257 -16.98 -3.75 13.85
C PHE A 257 -18.12 -4.33 13.00
N LEU A 258 -18.04 -4.15 11.67
CA LEU A 258 -19.12 -4.58 10.76
C LEU A 258 -19.23 -6.11 10.66
N PHE A 259 -18.10 -6.83 10.68
CA PHE A 259 -18.08 -8.28 10.45
C PHE A 259 -18.00 -9.12 11.73
N ILE A 260 -17.46 -8.56 12.82
CA ILE A 260 -17.25 -9.28 14.09
C ILE A 260 -18.13 -8.69 15.19
N GLY A 261 -18.65 -7.45 15.02
CA GLY A 261 -19.49 -6.76 16.01
C GLY A 261 -18.68 -6.10 17.15
N GLU A 262 -17.35 -6.13 17.09
CA GLU A 262 -16.50 -5.53 18.11
C GLU A 262 -16.47 -4.00 17.96
N ARG A 263 -16.96 -3.27 18.96
CA ARG A 263 -17.03 -1.80 18.92
C ARG A 263 -15.65 -1.17 19.08
N PRO A 264 -15.25 -0.22 18.20
CA PRO A 264 -14.04 0.54 18.39
C PRO A 264 -14.11 1.38 19.68
N SER A 265 -12.97 1.55 20.36
CA SER A 265 -12.89 2.41 21.53
C SER A 265 -13.12 3.89 21.16
N GLY A 266 -13.54 4.71 22.14
CA GLY A 266 -13.65 6.16 21.92
C GLY A 266 -12.34 6.79 21.43
N TRP A 267 -11.20 6.32 21.91
CA TRP A 267 -9.87 6.74 21.45
C TRP A 267 -9.62 6.37 19.98
N ALA A 268 -10.04 5.18 19.54
CA ALA A 268 -9.92 4.78 18.14
C ALA A 268 -10.81 5.64 17.22
N ILE A 269 -12.02 6.00 17.66
CA ILE A 269 -12.92 6.89 16.92
C ILE A 269 -12.30 8.28 16.80
N LEU A 270 -11.80 8.85 17.90
CA LEU A 270 -11.13 10.16 17.90
C LEU A 270 -9.90 10.15 16.97
N GLY A 271 -9.01 9.19 17.14
CA GLY A 271 -7.80 9.04 16.31
C GLY A 271 -8.13 8.88 14.83
N GLY A 272 -9.10 8.03 14.49
CA GLY A 272 -9.58 7.84 13.13
C GLY A 272 -10.14 9.12 12.50
N SER A 273 -10.91 9.89 13.26
CA SER A 273 -11.46 11.18 12.80
C SER A 273 -10.35 12.20 12.51
N ILE A 274 -9.32 12.27 13.36
CA ILE A 274 -8.15 13.12 13.15
C ILE A 274 -7.41 12.73 11.88
N ILE A 275 -7.16 11.44 11.66
CA ILE A 275 -6.47 10.93 10.47
C ILE A 275 -7.26 11.24 9.21
N ILE A 276 -8.57 10.93 9.19
CA ILE A 276 -9.44 11.20 8.03
C ILE A 276 -9.42 12.69 7.68
N ALA A 277 -9.60 13.57 8.65
CA ALA A 277 -9.58 15.02 8.44
C ALA A 277 -8.22 15.48 7.86
N SER A 278 -7.11 14.95 8.40
CA SER A 278 -5.75 15.29 7.94
C SER A 278 -5.49 14.81 6.51
N VAL A 279 -5.89 13.58 6.18
CA VAL A 279 -5.73 13.02 4.82
C VAL A 279 -6.59 13.78 3.81
N ILE A 280 -7.84 14.08 4.13
CA ILE A 280 -8.73 14.86 3.26
C ILE A 280 -8.14 16.26 3.03
N ALA A 281 -7.70 16.94 4.08
CA ALA A 281 -7.06 18.26 3.97
C ALA A 281 -5.83 18.20 3.04
N HIS A 282 -4.96 17.20 3.23
CA HIS A 282 -3.79 16.98 2.39
C HIS A 282 -4.18 16.77 0.91
N MET A 283 -5.15 15.89 0.63
CA MET A 283 -5.61 15.62 -0.74
C MET A 283 -6.19 16.87 -1.41
N LEU A 284 -6.98 17.67 -0.69
CA LEU A 284 -7.58 18.90 -1.22
C LEU A 284 -6.51 19.95 -1.55
N ILE A 285 -5.52 20.13 -0.67
CA ILE A 285 -4.41 21.06 -0.86
C ILE A 285 -3.58 20.65 -2.09
N GLU A 286 -3.19 19.39 -2.21
CA GLU A 286 -2.41 18.89 -3.35
C GLU A 286 -3.18 19.03 -4.67
N THR A 287 -4.49 18.75 -4.67
CA THR A 287 -5.33 18.91 -5.87
C THR A 287 -5.41 20.36 -6.32
N LYS A 288 -5.62 21.31 -5.39
CA LYS A 288 -5.67 22.74 -5.70
C LYS A 288 -4.35 23.26 -6.25
N LEU A 289 -3.22 22.83 -5.67
CA LEU A 289 -1.89 23.26 -6.12
C LEU A 289 -1.55 22.74 -7.52
N LYS A 290 -1.98 21.53 -7.87
CA LYS A 290 -1.80 20.96 -9.21
C LYS A 290 -2.68 21.70 -10.23
N SER A 291 -3.92 22.03 -9.89
CA SER A 291 -4.83 22.80 -10.75
C SER A 291 -4.31 24.21 -11.01
N GLY A 292 -3.80 24.90 -9.98
CA GLY A 292 -3.22 26.24 -10.13
C GLY A 292 -1.99 26.27 -11.04
N LYS A 293 -1.14 25.23 -10.99
CA LYS A 293 0.02 25.14 -11.90
C LYS A 293 -0.38 24.90 -13.35
N ASN A 294 -1.38 24.09 -13.61
CA ASN A 294 -1.87 23.85 -14.98
C ASN A 294 -2.46 25.14 -15.59
N ASN A 295 -3.27 25.87 -14.82
CA ASN A 295 -3.83 27.15 -15.30
C ASN A 295 -2.75 28.22 -15.59
N GLN A 296 -1.60 28.19 -14.91
CA GLN A 296 -0.49 29.11 -15.20
C GLN A 296 0.29 28.73 -16.47
N LEU A 297 0.40 27.42 -16.77
CA LEU A 297 1.05 26.93 -18.00
C LEU A 297 0.21 27.22 -19.25
N ASP A 298 -1.12 27.19 -19.14
CA ASP A 298 -2.05 27.51 -20.23
C ASP A 298 -2.13 29.01 -20.54
N LEU A 299 -1.57 29.88 -19.67
CA LEU A 299 -1.54 31.32 -19.83
C LEU A 299 -0.24 31.86 -20.46
N ILE A 300 0.76 30.99 -20.70
CA ILE A 300 2.00 31.36 -21.39
C ILE A 300 1.72 31.31 -22.90
N PRO A 301 1.75 32.44 -23.65
CA PRO A 301 1.60 32.41 -25.08
C PRO A 301 2.71 31.58 -25.71
N HIS A 302 2.36 30.63 -26.57
CA HIS A 302 3.33 29.95 -27.41
C HIS A 302 3.84 30.97 -28.46
N GLU A 303 5.01 31.57 -28.22
CA GLU A 303 5.77 32.30 -29.21
C GLU A 303 6.40 31.35 -30.25
#